data_9289d8a54c3ed1e46bdc5ca4b047ecc2
#
_entry.id   9289d8a54c3ed1e46bdc5ca4b047ecc2
#
_cell.length_a   1.000
_cell.length_b   1.000
_cell.length_c   1.000
_cell.angle_alpha   90.00
_cell.angle_beta   90.00
_cell.angle_gamma   90.00
#
_symmetry.space_group_name_H-M   'P 1'
#
loop_
_entity.id
_entity.type
_entity.pdbx_description
1 polymer ?
#
loop_
_entity_poly.entity_id
_entity_poly.type
_entity_poly.pdbx_seq_one_letter_code
_entity_poly.pdbx_strand_id
1 'polypeptide(L)'
;MIKYNGMKAEVRGGTIRQLPAGPYVAKVLSVQIDGREPAQRLEVYVDIAEGEFTDFWMKKYKAQKAKETADRKVTYKGIMRVWVPNENNKNRDFDKDVVSFNDMIGRFKASNPGFEWDGEETKLAGLLIGISVQEDSYNGYPFTKPVRFEIVSDVREGKVATLPPKQGDEPDPTPAPMVDQRSGMQMVNTEQLPWPDEPPF
;
A
#
# COMPACT_ATOMS: atom_id res chain seq x y z
N MET A 1 -48.32 1.17 -3.58
CA MET A 1 -48.08 1.72 -2.24
C MET A 1 -47.27 0.70 -1.46
N ILE A 2 -45.98 0.88 -1.29
CA ILE A 2 -45.10 -0.06 -0.56
C ILE A 2 -45.38 0.18 0.93
N LYS A 3 -45.92 -0.81 1.63
CA LYS A 3 -46.10 -0.75 3.08
C LYS A 3 -44.73 -0.93 3.75
N TYR A 4 -44.13 0.15 4.20
CA TYR A 4 -42.92 0.15 5.00
C TYR A 4 -43.24 -0.43 6.39
N ASN A 5 -42.77 -1.62 6.64
CA ASN A 5 -43.06 -2.35 7.89
C ASN A 5 -41.97 -2.01 8.91
N GLY A 6 -41.96 -0.78 9.46
CA GLY A 6 -41.34 -0.40 10.72
C GLY A 6 -39.96 -0.95 11.08
N MET A 7 -39.15 -1.43 10.13
CA MET A 7 -37.74 -1.74 10.41
C MET A 7 -37.05 -0.44 10.81
N LYS A 8 -36.59 -0.38 12.04
CA LYS A 8 -35.66 0.66 12.48
C LYS A 8 -34.53 0.66 11.47
N ALA A 9 -34.38 1.75 10.73
CA ALA A 9 -33.23 1.97 9.91
C ALA A 9 -32.02 2.10 10.86
N GLU A 10 -31.40 0.99 11.18
CA GLU A 10 -30.08 1.02 11.78
C GLU A 10 -29.18 1.66 10.73
N VAL A 11 -28.78 2.88 11.02
CA VAL A 11 -27.67 3.49 10.30
C VAL A 11 -26.51 2.50 10.49
N ARG A 12 -26.18 1.75 9.47
CA ARG A 12 -24.96 0.95 9.42
C ARG A 12 -23.78 1.92 9.42
N GLY A 13 -23.61 2.60 10.54
CA GLY A 13 -22.51 3.47 10.85
C GLY A 13 -21.29 2.63 11.18
N GLY A 14 -20.59 2.26 10.16
CA GLY A 14 -19.30 1.64 10.24
C GLY A 14 -18.54 1.95 8.98
N THR A 15 -18.41 3.23 8.66
CA THR A 15 -17.34 3.67 7.77
C THR A 15 -16.07 3.27 8.49
N ILE A 16 -15.39 2.22 8.03
CA ILE A 16 -14.03 1.92 8.51
C ILE A 16 -13.25 3.20 8.23
N ARG A 17 -12.97 3.96 9.30
CA ARG A 17 -12.22 5.20 9.17
C ARG A 17 -10.96 4.88 8.39
N GLN A 18 -10.68 5.65 7.38
CA GLN A 18 -9.42 5.57 6.66
C GLN A 18 -8.31 6.05 7.62
N LEU A 19 -7.16 5.38 7.61
CA LEU A 19 -6.02 5.85 8.38
C LEU A 19 -5.58 7.20 7.79
N PRO A 20 -5.52 8.29 8.56
CA PRO A 20 -5.02 9.56 8.04
C PRO A 20 -3.57 9.45 7.56
N ALA A 21 -3.18 10.27 6.59
CA ALA A 21 -1.77 10.44 6.26
C ALA A 21 -1.02 11.08 7.43
N GLY A 22 0.20 10.63 7.69
CA GLY A 22 1.03 11.14 8.79
C GLY A 22 2.02 10.12 9.31
N PRO A 23 2.84 10.53 10.29
CA PRO A 23 3.77 9.65 10.98
C PRO A 23 3.08 8.85 12.08
N TYR A 24 3.48 7.58 12.23
CA TYR A 24 2.99 6.67 13.27
C TYR A 24 4.11 5.83 13.84
N VAL A 25 3.99 5.44 15.10
CA VAL A 25 4.80 4.37 15.68
C VAL A 25 4.14 3.04 15.35
N ALA A 26 4.89 2.14 14.76
CA ALA A 26 4.43 0.82 14.34
C ALA A 26 5.26 -0.28 14.98
N LYS A 27 4.69 -1.47 15.06
CA LYS A 27 5.36 -2.71 15.44
C LYS A 27 5.48 -3.63 14.24
N VAL A 28 6.65 -4.23 14.06
CA VAL A 28 6.85 -5.28 13.06
C VAL A 28 6.16 -6.55 13.53
N LEU A 29 5.24 -7.07 12.72
CA LEU A 29 4.51 -8.30 12.98
C LEU A 29 5.30 -9.52 12.48
N SER A 30 5.82 -9.42 11.28
CA SER A 30 6.64 -10.44 10.62
C SER A 30 7.45 -9.84 9.49
N VAL A 31 8.43 -10.58 9.02
CA VAL A 31 9.27 -10.21 7.88
C VAL A 31 9.43 -11.43 6.99
N GLN A 32 9.48 -11.21 5.69
CA GLN A 32 9.73 -12.28 4.72
C GLN A 32 10.47 -11.74 3.49
N ILE A 33 11.19 -12.62 2.82
CA ILE A 33 11.79 -12.33 1.52
C ILE A 33 10.79 -12.72 0.42
N ASP A 34 10.44 -11.75 -0.43
CA ASP A 34 9.61 -11.96 -1.61
C ASP A 34 10.48 -11.89 -2.87
N GLY A 35 10.15 -12.74 -3.84
CA GLY A 35 10.85 -12.83 -5.11
C GLY A 35 11.97 -13.87 -5.12
N ARG A 36 12.67 -13.94 -6.24
CA ARG A 36 13.80 -14.84 -6.48
C ARG A 36 15.05 -14.03 -6.78
N GLU A 37 16.19 -14.56 -6.43
CA GLU A 37 17.46 -13.95 -6.86
C GLU A 37 17.49 -13.76 -8.40
N PRO A 38 18.06 -12.63 -8.84
CA PRO A 38 18.65 -11.53 -8.06
C PRO A 38 17.66 -10.43 -7.64
N ALA A 39 16.36 -10.59 -7.85
CA ALA A 39 15.33 -9.57 -7.68
C ALA A 39 14.48 -9.80 -6.41
N GLN A 40 15.13 -9.91 -5.25
CA GLN A 40 14.48 -10.11 -3.97
C GLN A 40 14.10 -8.80 -3.29
N ARG A 41 12.99 -8.82 -2.56
CA ARG A 41 12.52 -7.72 -1.72
C ARG A 41 12.29 -8.21 -0.31
N LEU A 42 12.69 -7.43 0.67
CA LEU A 42 12.30 -7.62 2.05
C LEU A 42 10.91 -7.01 2.23
N GLU A 43 9.93 -7.82 2.59
CA GLU A 43 8.60 -7.40 2.98
C GLU A 43 8.50 -7.34 4.50
N VAL A 44 8.30 -6.15 5.03
CA VAL A 44 8.14 -5.88 6.46
C VAL A 44 6.66 -5.64 6.74
N TYR A 45 6.03 -6.56 7.46
CA TYR A 45 4.62 -6.47 7.85
C TYR A 45 4.54 -5.69 9.16
N VAL A 46 3.88 -4.55 9.12
CA VAL A 46 3.77 -3.63 10.26
C VAL A 46 2.32 -3.37 10.63
N ASP A 47 2.08 -3.06 11.90
CA ASP A 47 0.81 -2.47 12.33
C ASP A 47 1.07 -1.32 13.29
N ILE A 48 0.11 -0.41 13.41
CA ILE A 48 0.20 0.72 14.32
C ILE A 48 0.28 0.21 15.75
N ALA A 49 1.29 0.65 16.50
CA ALA A 49 1.54 0.23 17.87
C ALA A 49 0.99 1.19 18.91
N GLU A 50 0.85 2.48 18.57
CA GLU A 50 0.50 3.53 19.51
C GLU A 50 -0.61 4.44 18.99
N GLY A 51 -1.42 4.99 19.91
CA GLY A 51 -2.44 5.98 19.62
C GLY A 51 -3.80 5.40 19.20
N GLU A 52 -4.65 6.26 18.68
CA GLU A 52 -6.05 5.96 18.32
C GLU A 52 -6.19 4.83 17.31
N PHE A 53 -5.20 4.69 16.41
CA PHE A 53 -5.24 3.73 15.31
C PHE A 53 -4.50 2.42 15.59
N THR A 54 -4.21 2.10 16.84
CA THR A 54 -3.54 0.84 17.23
C THR A 54 -4.24 -0.36 16.61
N ASP A 55 -3.45 -1.28 16.01
CA ASP A 55 -3.89 -2.48 15.29
C ASP A 55 -4.80 -2.20 14.08
N PHE A 56 -4.64 -1.06 13.43
CA PHE A 56 -5.52 -0.61 12.36
C PHE A 56 -5.60 -1.62 11.20
N TRP A 57 -4.46 -2.02 10.64
CA TRP A 57 -4.43 -2.92 9.48
C TRP A 57 -4.86 -4.33 9.88
N MET A 58 -4.51 -4.80 11.07
CA MET A 58 -4.93 -6.12 11.55
C MET A 58 -6.44 -6.19 11.77
N LYS A 59 -7.02 -5.18 12.40
CA LYS A 59 -8.49 -5.08 12.57
C LYS A 59 -9.21 -5.06 11.23
N LYS A 60 -8.71 -4.25 10.30
CA LYS A 60 -9.25 -4.15 8.94
C LYS A 60 -9.12 -5.48 8.17
N TYR A 61 -7.94 -6.11 8.24
CA TYR A 61 -7.69 -7.41 7.61
C TYR A 61 -8.63 -8.49 8.14
N LYS A 62 -8.75 -8.63 9.47
CA LYS A 62 -9.65 -9.61 10.09
C LYS A 62 -11.10 -9.38 9.69
N ALA A 63 -11.57 -8.14 9.70
CA ALA A 63 -12.94 -7.80 9.30
C ALA A 63 -13.24 -8.10 7.82
N GLN A 64 -12.24 -7.92 6.95
CA GLN A 64 -12.36 -8.26 5.52
C GLN A 64 -12.23 -9.75 5.29
N LYS A 65 -11.30 -10.43 6.00
CA LYS A 65 -11.08 -11.87 5.90
C LYS A 65 -12.33 -12.69 6.29
N ALA A 66 -13.09 -12.22 7.28
CA ALA A 66 -14.37 -12.82 7.66
C ALA A 66 -15.44 -12.77 6.54
N LYS A 67 -15.23 -11.94 5.51
CA LYS A 67 -16.11 -11.77 4.33
C LYS A 67 -15.46 -12.28 3.04
N GLU A 68 -14.34 -12.98 3.15
CA GLU A 68 -13.63 -13.51 1.99
C GLU A 68 -14.45 -14.58 1.27
N THR A 69 -14.39 -14.56 -0.05
CA THR A 69 -15.00 -15.55 -0.94
C THR A 69 -13.90 -16.15 -1.84
N ALA A 70 -14.21 -17.24 -2.53
CA ALA A 70 -13.27 -17.88 -3.45
C ALA A 70 -12.72 -16.90 -4.50
N ASP A 71 -13.58 -16.00 -4.99
CA ASP A 71 -13.27 -15.04 -6.05
C ASP A 71 -12.60 -13.74 -5.54
N ARG A 72 -12.63 -13.50 -4.22
CA ARG A 72 -12.11 -12.27 -3.62
C ARG A 72 -11.19 -12.57 -2.46
N LYS A 73 -9.91 -12.72 -2.76
CA LYS A 73 -8.86 -12.87 -1.76
C LYS A 73 -8.56 -11.54 -1.07
N VAL A 74 -8.45 -11.58 0.25
CA VAL A 74 -8.09 -10.42 1.07
C VAL A 74 -6.60 -10.46 1.39
N THR A 75 -5.92 -9.35 1.11
CA THR A 75 -4.49 -9.19 1.40
C THR A 75 -4.28 -8.19 2.53
N TYR A 76 -3.30 -8.44 3.37
CA TYR A 76 -2.86 -7.49 4.38
C TYR A 76 -2.27 -6.24 3.71
N LYS A 77 -2.51 -5.05 4.28
CA LYS A 77 -2.12 -3.78 3.65
C LYS A 77 -1.00 -3.02 4.36
N GLY A 78 -0.68 -3.39 5.60
CA GLY A 78 0.43 -2.81 6.35
C GLY A 78 1.77 -3.44 5.96
N ILE A 79 2.15 -3.35 4.68
CA ILE A 79 3.38 -3.94 4.14
C ILE A 79 4.28 -2.84 3.61
N MET A 80 5.51 -2.83 4.08
CA MET A 80 6.60 -2.02 3.53
C MET A 80 7.58 -2.91 2.79
N ARG A 81 8.13 -2.40 1.68
CA ARG A 81 9.02 -3.18 0.81
C ARG A 81 10.33 -2.45 0.60
N VAL A 82 11.43 -3.16 0.78
CA VAL A 82 12.78 -2.66 0.48
C VAL A 82 13.48 -3.69 -0.39
N TRP A 83 14.19 -3.23 -1.41
CA TRP A 83 14.98 -4.12 -2.24
C TRP A 83 16.18 -4.65 -1.46
N VAL A 84 16.40 -5.96 -1.53
CA VAL A 84 17.61 -6.58 -1.03
C VAL A 84 18.73 -6.28 -2.03
N PRO A 85 19.82 -5.63 -1.61
CA PRO A 85 20.91 -5.28 -2.51
C PRO A 85 21.50 -6.55 -3.16
N ASN A 86 21.62 -6.54 -4.49
CA ASN A 86 22.24 -7.65 -5.23
C ASN A 86 22.89 -7.11 -6.52
N GLU A 87 24.20 -7.23 -6.64
CA GLU A 87 24.98 -6.75 -7.80
C GLU A 87 24.58 -7.40 -9.13
N ASN A 88 24.01 -8.59 -9.06
CA ASN A 88 23.55 -9.32 -10.24
C ASN A 88 22.19 -8.84 -10.76
N ASN A 89 21.49 -7.97 -10.03
CA ASN A 89 20.21 -7.41 -10.46
C ASN A 89 20.43 -6.25 -11.45
N LYS A 90 20.55 -6.57 -12.74
CA LYS A 90 20.79 -5.58 -13.79
C LYS A 90 19.66 -4.56 -14.03
N ASN A 91 18.48 -4.81 -13.45
CA ASN A 91 17.33 -3.90 -13.54
C ASN A 91 17.28 -2.88 -12.40
N ARG A 92 18.26 -2.90 -11.51
CA ARG A 92 18.32 -2.05 -10.32
C ARG A 92 19.68 -1.37 -10.19
N ASP A 93 19.67 -0.26 -9.48
CA ASP A 93 20.86 0.46 -9.07
C ASP A 93 21.31 -0.10 -7.71
N PHE A 94 22.36 -0.90 -7.72
CA PHE A 94 22.89 -1.57 -6.53
C PHE A 94 23.24 -0.59 -5.41
N ASP A 95 23.91 0.51 -5.73
CA ASP A 95 24.34 1.49 -4.72
C ASP A 95 23.14 2.16 -4.03
N LYS A 96 22.08 2.47 -4.80
CA LYS A 96 20.84 3.01 -4.23
C LYS A 96 20.13 1.99 -3.35
N ASP A 97 20.12 0.73 -3.75
CA ASP A 97 19.50 -0.33 -2.94
C ASP A 97 20.28 -0.54 -1.64
N VAL A 98 21.63 -0.51 -1.68
CA VAL A 98 22.48 -0.57 -0.48
C VAL A 98 22.20 0.62 0.46
N VAL A 99 22.12 1.84 -0.06
CA VAL A 99 21.82 3.03 0.75
C VAL A 99 20.43 2.90 1.40
N SER A 100 19.43 2.51 0.63
CA SER A 100 18.04 2.36 1.14
C SER A 100 17.92 1.27 2.19
N PHE A 101 18.60 0.14 1.98
CA PHE A 101 18.58 -0.98 2.93
C PHE A 101 19.30 -0.60 4.23
N ASN A 102 20.48 0.02 4.13
CA ASN A 102 21.23 0.46 5.30
C ASN A 102 20.53 1.58 6.08
N ASP A 103 19.84 2.51 5.39
CA ASP A 103 19.01 3.53 6.05
C ASP A 103 17.87 2.87 6.86
N MET A 104 17.19 1.89 6.30
CA MET A 104 16.18 1.12 7.03
C MET A 104 16.76 0.47 8.29
N ILE A 105 17.87 -0.27 8.18
CA ILE A 105 18.52 -0.93 9.32
C ILE A 105 18.97 0.10 10.36
N GLY A 106 19.55 1.22 9.93
CA GLY A 106 19.93 2.33 10.81
C GLY A 106 18.76 2.87 11.63
N ARG A 107 17.58 3.02 11.03
CA ARG A 107 16.35 3.46 11.72
C ARG A 107 15.86 2.42 12.72
N PHE A 108 15.95 1.13 12.40
CA PHE A 108 15.64 0.05 13.35
C PHE A 108 16.58 0.08 14.56
N LYS A 109 17.89 0.25 14.34
CA LYS A 109 18.88 0.37 15.43
C LYS A 109 18.61 1.59 16.29
N ALA A 110 18.33 2.74 15.70
CA ALA A 110 18.03 3.97 16.43
C ALA A 110 16.71 3.88 17.23
N SER A 111 15.74 3.11 16.74
CA SER A 111 14.43 2.93 17.37
C SER A 111 14.42 1.89 18.49
N ASN A 112 15.38 0.96 18.50
CA ASN A 112 15.41 -0.17 19.44
C ASN A 112 16.80 -0.31 20.08
N PRO A 113 17.03 0.36 21.23
CA PRO A 113 18.29 0.26 21.94
C PRO A 113 18.69 -1.21 22.22
N GLY A 114 19.92 -1.57 21.87
CA GLY A 114 20.41 -2.94 22.03
C GLY A 114 20.13 -3.87 20.86
N PHE A 115 19.40 -3.43 19.85
CA PHE A 115 19.26 -4.19 18.59
C PHE A 115 20.51 -4.05 17.73
N GLU A 116 21.08 -5.18 17.33
CA GLU A 116 22.16 -5.26 16.36
C GLU A 116 21.75 -6.12 15.17
N TRP A 117 22.04 -5.61 13.99
CA TRP A 117 21.77 -6.31 12.74
C TRP A 117 22.92 -7.28 12.40
N ASP A 118 22.60 -8.54 12.20
CA ASP A 118 23.57 -9.60 11.86
C ASP A 118 23.24 -10.32 10.55
N GLY A 119 22.29 -9.77 9.77
CA GLY A 119 21.86 -10.37 8.50
C GLY A 119 20.62 -11.25 8.60
N GLU A 120 20.09 -11.50 9.81
CA GLU A 120 18.91 -12.34 10.02
C GLU A 120 17.64 -11.45 10.06
N GLU A 121 16.85 -11.47 8.99
CA GLU A 121 15.66 -10.63 8.83
C GLU A 121 14.57 -10.92 9.86
N THR A 122 14.48 -12.16 10.34
CA THR A 122 13.49 -12.56 11.34
C THR A 122 13.62 -11.82 12.66
N LYS A 123 14.82 -11.31 12.99
CA LYS A 123 15.10 -10.51 14.19
C LYS A 123 14.44 -9.13 14.19
N LEU A 124 13.98 -8.67 13.04
CA LEU A 124 13.18 -7.44 12.96
C LEU A 124 11.78 -7.63 13.52
N ALA A 125 11.26 -8.87 13.58
CA ALA A 125 9.93 -9.15 14.12
C ALA A 125 9.84 -8.78 15.60
N GLY A 126 8.77 -8.08 15.96
CA GLY A 126 8.52 -7.60 17.32
C GLY A 126 9.15 -6.25 17.65
N LEU A 127 10.08 -5.74 16.85
CA LEU A 127 10.69 -4.42 17.02
C LEU A 127 9.69 -3.28 16.74
N LEU A 128 9.94 -2.12 17.33
CA LEU A 128 9.24 -0.89 17.00
C LEU A 128 9.97 -0.15 15.88
N ILE A 129 9.20 0.56 15.08
CA ILE A 129 9.71 1.42 14.01
C ILE A 129 8.74 2.58 13.79
N GLY A 130 9.25 3.77 13.50
CA GLY A 130 8.44 4.84 12.97
C GLY A 130 8.12 4.58 11.51
N ILE A 131 6.94 5.00 11.07
CA ILE A 131 6.53 4.95 9.66
C ILE A 131 5.83 6.23 9.25
N SER A 132 6.05 6.66 8.01
CA SER A 132 5.23 7.68 7.36
C SER A 132 4.17 7.00 6.50
N VAL A 133 2.90 7.35 6.77
CA VAL A 133 1.75 6.93 5.97
C VAL A 133 1.40 8.06 5.01
N GLN A 134 1.28 7.74 3.73
CA GLN A 134 0.98 8.71 2.66
C GLN A 134 -0.37 8.39 2.02
N GLU A 135 -1.08 9.45 1.65
CA GLU A 135 -2.28 9.33 0.82
C GLU A 135 -1.88 9.04 -0.63
N ASP A 136 -2.58 8.10 -1.23
CA ASP A 136 -2.44 7.70 -2.63
C ASP A 136 -3.85 7.48 -3.21
N SER A 137 -3.97 7.38 -4.52
CA SER A 137 -5.23 7.11 -5.20
C SER A 137 -5.07 6.05 -6.27
N TYR A 138 -6.10 5.26 -6.46
CA TYR A 138 -6.19 4.30 -7.56
C TYR A 138 -7.57 4.40 -8.20
N ASN A 139 -7.62 4.69 -9.49
CA ASN A 139 -8.87 4.92 -10.23
C ASN A 139 -9.81 5.93 -9.53
N GLY A 140 -9.26 7.01 -8.99
CA GLY A 140 -10.02 8.04 -8.28
C GLY A 140 -10.47 7.67 -6.85
N TYR A 141 -10.13 6.48 -6.36
CA TYR A 141 -10.42 6.06 -4.99
C TYR A 141 -9.22 6.33 -4.08
N PRO A 142 -9.34 7.26 -3.10
CA PRO A 142 -8.25 7.56 -2.18
C PRO A 142 -8.02 6.40 -1.20
N PHE A 143 -6.77 6.14 -0.89
CA PHE A 143 -6.35 5.21 0.15
C PHE A 143 -5.03 5.68 0.77
N THR A 144 -4.65 5.09 1.89
CA THR A 144 -3.39 5.39 2.55
C THR A 144 -2.55 4.13 2.69
N LYS A 145 -1.24 4.29 2.56
CA LYS A 145 -0.26 3.21 2.69
C LYS A 145 0.99 3.67 3.41
N PRO A 146 1.69 2.77 4.13
CA PRO A 146 3.01 3.08 4.68
C PRO A 146 4.02 3.14 3.53
N VAL A 147 4.89 4.17 3.54
CA VAL A 147 5.82 4.42 2.43
C VAL A 147 7.26 4.63 2.86
N ARG A 148 7.51 5.06 4.10
CA ARG A 148 8.86 5.35 4.58
C ARG A 148 9.03 4.92 6.04
N PHE A 149 10.18 4.37 6.35
CA PHE A 149 10.59 4.10 7.74
C PHE A 149 11.07 5.40 8.39
N GLU A 150 10.82 5.53 9.68
CA GLU A 150 11.20 6.67 10.50
C GLU A 150 11.78 6.19 11.84
N ILE A 151 12.46 7.07 12.55
CA ILE A 151 12.92 6.78 13.90
C ILE A 151 11.77 7.00 14.88
N VAL A 152 11.55 6.08 15.81
CA VAL A 152 10.43 6.13 16.76
C VAL A 152 10.45 7.40 17.62
N SER A 153 11.63 7.85 18.10
CA SER A 153 11.74 9.08 18.87
C SER A 153 11.32 10.30 18.07
N ASP A 154 11.69 10.38 16.78
CA ASP A 154 11.35 11.52 15.94
C ASP A 154 9.84 11.60 15.67
N VAL A 155 9.18 10.44 15.54
CA VAL A 155 7.70 10.37 15.44
C VAL A 155 7.04 10.84 16.71
N ARG A 156 7.49 10.36 17.89
CA ARG A 156 6.93 10.74 19.19
C ARG A 156 7.14 12.22 19.51
N GLU A 157 8.26 12.79 19.07
CA GLU A 157 8.59 14.21 19.27
C GLU A 157 7.98 15.13 18.21
N GLY A 158 7.22 14.58 17.24
CA GLY A 158 6.58 15.36 16.19
C GLY A 158 7.54 15.98 15.17
N LYS A 159 8.76 15.46 15.06
CA LYS A 159 9.79 15.94 14.10
C LYS A 159 9.55 15.47 12.66
N VAL A 160 8.72 14.44 12.49
CA VAL A 160 8.43 13.87 11.17
C VAL A 160 7.25 14.60 10.54
N ALA A 161 7.47 15.26 9.41
CA ALA A 161 6.40 15.95 8.69
C ALA A 161 5.49 14.95 7.95
N THR A 162 4.20 15.28 7.87
CA THR A 162 3.27 14.54 7.01
C THR A 162 3.65 14.71 5.55
N LEU A 163 3.72 13.60 4.82
CA LEU A 163 4.01 13.62 3.39
C LEU A 163 2.81 14.15 2.61
N PRO A 164 3.03 14.97 1.57
CA PRO A 164 1.95 15.38 0.68
C PRO A 164 1.34 14.15 -0.01
N PRO A 165 0.06 14.21 -0.43
CA PRO A 165 -0.54 13.16 -1.22
C PRO A 165 0.33 12.83 -2.43
N LYS A 166 0.45 11.54 -2.76
CA LYS A 166 1.11 11.14 -4.00
C LYS A 166 0.28 11.71 -5.15
N GLN A 167 0.89 12.54 -5.99
CA GLN A 167 0.26 12.94 -7.24
C GLN A 167 0.02 11.68 -8.04
N GLY A 168 -1.27 11.36 -8.27
CA GLY A 168 -1.63 10.27 -9.18
C GLY A 168 -0.99 10.57 -10.54
N ASP A 169 -0.53 9.54 -11.22
CA ASP A 169 -0.28 9.67 -12.65
C ASP A 169 -1.61 10.18 -13.23
N GLU A 170 -1.64 11.45 -13.66
CA GLU A 170 -2.79 11.93 -14.42
C GLU A 170 -2.97 10.94 -15.56
N PRO A 171 -4.20 10.41 -15.77
CA PRO A 171 -4.42 9.61 -16.95
C PRO A 171 -3.98 10.49 -18.12
N ASP A 172 -3.03 10.00 -18.90
CA ASP A 172 -2.53 10.64 -20.10
C ASP A 172 -3.75 11.23 -20.83
N PRO A 173 -3.82 12.55 -21.04
CA PRO A 173 -5.03 13.16 -21.58
C PRO A 173 -5.31 12.42 -22.88
N THR A 174 -6.35 11.61 -22.87
CA THR A 174 -6.81 10.87 -24.05
C THR A 174 -6.89 11.91 -25.16
N PRO A 175 -6.09 11.80 -26.23
CA PRO A 175 -6.12 12.81 -27.27
C PRO A 175 -7.59 12.97 -27.68
N ALA A 176 -8.09 14.21 -27.53
CA ALA A 176 -9.46 14.52 -27.90
C ALA A 176 -9.69 13.93 -29.30
N PRO A 177 -10.80 13.21 -29.53
CA PRO A 177 -11.05 12.64 -30.86
C PRO A 177 -10.92 13.77 -31.86
N MET A 178 -9.96 13.66 -32.79
CA MET A 178 -9.85 14.61 -33.87
C MET A 178 -11.18 14.58 -34.62
N VAL A 179 -11.97 15.61 -34.43
CA VAL A 179 -13.15 15.82 -35.23
C VAL A 179 -12.63 16.14 -36.63
N ASP A 180 -12.59 15.11 -37.48
CA ASP A 180 -12.30 15.29 -38.89
C ASP A 180 -13.43 16.13 -39.51
N GLN A 181 -13.14 17.41 -39.73
CA GLN A 181 -14.06 18.35 -40.41
C GLN A 181 -14.07 18.10 -41.91
N ARG A 182 -14.10 16.86 -42.35
CA ARG A 182 -14.32 16.55 -43.76
C ARG A 182 -15.32 15.44 -43.96
N SER A 183 -16.41 15.84 -44.62
CA SER A 183 -17.45 15.04 -45.26
C SER A 183 -18.46 14.33 -44.38
N GLY A 184 -19.66 14.86 -44.49
CA GLY A 184 -20.86 14.05 -44.35
C GLY A 184 -20.78 12.83 -45.22
N MET A 185 -20.99 11.67 -44.61
CA MET A 185 -21.66 10.49 -45.19
C MET A 185 -21.73 9.35 -44.18
N GLN A 186 -22.96 8.93 -43.98
CA GLN A 186 -23.45 7.61 -43.64
C GLN A 186 -23.00 6.96 -42.29
N MET A 187 -23.99 6.83 -41.46
CA MET A 187 -24.03 5.85 -40.38
C MET A 187 -23.72 4.45 -40.89
N VAL A 188 -22.63 3.86 -40.47
CA VAL A 188 -22.43 2.43 -40.56
C VAL A 188 -22.78 1.84 -39.20
N ASN A 189 -23.80 1.02 -39.17
CA ASN A 189 -24.26 0.20 -38.07
C ASN A 189 -23.13 -0.77 -37.71
N THR A 190 -22.46 -0.59 -36.59
CA THR A 190 -21.48 -1.53 -36.02
C THR A 190 -22.12 -2.39 -34.94
N GLU A 191 -23.09 -3.18 -35.33
CA GLU A 191 -23.36 -4.43 -34.63
C GLU A 191 -22.32 -5.47 -35.09
N GLN A 192 -21.78 -6.19 -34.08
CA GLN A 192 -20.93 -7.39 -34.21
C GLN A 192 -19.44 -7.18 -34.50
N LEU A 193 -18.70 -6.98 -33.39
CA LEU A 193 -17.36 -7.54 -33.27
C LEU A 193 -17.37 -8.54 -32.10
N PRO A 194 -17.04 -9.80 -32.35
CA PRO A 194 -16.93 -10.78 -31.27
C PRO A 194 -15.69 -10.44 -30.42
N TRP A 195 -15.85 -10.53 -29.11
CA TRP A 195 -14.77 -10.46 -28.15
C TRP A 195 -13.78 -11.59 -28.41
N PRO A 196 -12.47 -11.34 -28.42
CA PRO A 196 -11.51 -12.43 -28.44
C PRO A 196 -11.52 -13.14 -27.10
N ASP A 197 -11.65 -14.46 -27.17
CA ASP A 197 -11.57 -15.39 -26.05
C ASP A 197 -10.23 -15.30 -25.34
N GLU A 198 -10.31 -15.38 -24.01
CA GLU A 198 -9.32 -15.75 -22.99
C GLU A 198 -7.85 -15.34 -23.16
N PRO A 199 -7.27 -14.69 -22.12
CA PRO A 199 -5.83 -14.56 -21.99
C PRO A 199 -5.22 -15.89 -21.52
N PRO A 200 -4.08 -16.30 -22.05
CA PRO A 200 -3.37 -17.49 -21.57
C PRO A 200 -2.67 -17.18 -20.24
N PHE A 201 -2.96 -18.02 -19.25
CA PHE A 201 -2.25 -18.36 -18.00
C PHE A 201 -1.61 -17.28 -17.14
#